data_9419275adad5d1515155bfb8a0f3f0ec
#
_entry.id   9419275adad5d1515155bfb8a0f3f0ec
#
_cell.length_a   1.000
_cell.length_b   1.000
_cell.length_c   1.000
_cell.angle_alpha   90.00
_cell.angle_beta   90.00
_cell.angle_gamma   90.00
#
_symmetry.space_group_name_H-M   'P 1'
#
loop_
_entity.id
_entity.type
_entity.pdbx_description
1 polymer ?
#
loop_
_entity_poly.entity_id
_entity_poly.type
_entity_poly.pdbx_seq_one_letter_code
_entity_poly.pdbx_strand_id
1 'polypeptide(L)'
;SNSDWISIGADNKTLRIGAKNGDKGDYIRVITAAPSNNAPVARNDVGVVWENATLTVANGAVRNLAGSYDSPGEHSGDVLTTNSGSHADTDADSDTLVVSAVRVGSSEGSGTAGTLGQALTGTYGQLTLNANGSYSYVANQDAADALDAGDTATDVFNYTVSDGNGGTDIATITIQILGANDNPVAVNDTDAVNEDATITE
;
A
#
# COMPACT_ATOMS: atom_id res chain seq x y z
N SER A 1 53.86 -1.37 -35.80
CA SER A 1 52.96 -0.26 -35.42
C SER A 1 52.51 -0.44 -33.98
N ASN A 2 53.04 0.41 -33.10
CA ASN A 2 52.60 0.47 -31.73
C ASN A 2 51.36 1.40 -31.65
N SER A 3 50.19 0.86 -31.68
CA SER A 3 48.96 1.62 -31.51
C SER A 3 48.39 1.32 -30.10
N ASP A 4 47.83 2.32 -29.48
CA ASP A 4 47.03 2.18 -28.26
C ASP A 4 45.85 1.25 -28.54
N TRP A 5 45.47 0.46 -27.56
CA TRP A 5 44.36 -0.46 -27.73
C TRP A 5 43.50 -0.53 -26.44
N ILE A 6 42.23 -0.78 -26.65
CA ILE A 6 41.27 -1.04 -25.59
C ILE A 6 40.60 -2.38 -25.88
N SER A 7 40.52 -3.25 -24.91
CA SER A 7 39.74 -4.48 -25.00
C SER A 7 38.91 -4.72 -23.75
N ILE A 8 37.76 -5.35 -23.94
CA ILE A 8 36.90 -5.82 -22.85
C ILE A 8 37.23 -7.28 -22.63
N GLY A 9 37.48 -7.68 -21.41
CA GLY A 9 37.72 -9.08 -21.05
C GLY A 9 36.51 -9.98 -21.37
N ALA A 10 36.75 -11.26 -21.52
CA ALA A 10 35.70 -12.25 -21.83
C ALA A 10 34.64 -12.37 -20.72
N ASP A 11 34.94 -11.83 -19.53
CA ASP A 11 34.04 -11.74 -18.37
C ASP A 11 33.09 -10.53 -18.43
N ASN A 12 33.21 -9.68 -19.47
CA ASN A 12 32.52 -8.39 -19.62
C ASN A 12 32.67 -7.40 -18.44
N LYS A 13 33.59 -7.70 -17.50
CA LYS A 13 33.85 -6.88 -16.29
C LYS A 13 35.24 -6.27 -16.27
N THR A 14 36.14 -6.78 -17.07
CA THR A 14 37.54 -6.36 -17.09
C THR A 14 37.82 -5.49 -18.29
N LEU A 15 38.16 -4.23 -18.05
CA LEU A 15 38.67 -3.31 -19.09
C LEU A 15 40.20 -3.39 -19.09
N ARG A 16 40.77 -3.72 -20.24
CA ARG A 16 42.22 -3.69 -20.47
C ARG A 16 42.58 -2.54 -21.38
N ILE A 17 43.53 -1.76 -20.96
CA ILE A 17 44.00 -0.57 -21.72
C ILE A 17 45.51 -0.72 -21.91
N GLY A 18 45.93 -0.67 -23.16
CA GLY A 18 47.34 -0.59 -23.49
C GLY A 18 47.66 0.80 -24.00
N ALA A 19 48.52 1.54 -23.31
CA ALA A 19 48.95 2.85 -23.68
C ALA A 19 50.41 2.84 -24.18
N LYS A 20 50.71 3.62 -25.19
CA LYS A 20 52.05 3.82 -25.69
C LYS A 20 52.85 4.66 -24.70
N ASN A 21 54.01 4.20 -24.33
CA ASN A 21 54.91 4.93 -23.44
C ASN A 21 55.54 6.14 -24.16
N GLY A 22 55.15 7.35 -23.80
CA GLY A 22 55.86 8.57 -24.17
C GLY A 22 55.04 9.73 -24.78
N ASP A 23 53.76 9.59 -25.05
CA ASP A 23 52.94 10.70 -25.52
C ASP A 23 52.45 11.58 -24.35
N LYS A 24 52.81 12.86 -24.38
CA LYS A 24 52.32 13.85 -23.41
C LYS A 24 50.90 14.24 -23.82
N GLY A 25 49.93 13.74 -23.10
CA GLY A 25 48.53 14.19 -23.21
C GLY A 25 47.47 13.13 -23.38
N ASP A 26 47.81 11.84 -23.34
CA ASP A 26 46.82 10.77 -23.38
C ASP A 26 46.08 10.66 -22.05
N TYR A 27 44.79 10.97 -22.08
CA TYR A 27 43.90 10.82 -20.93
C TYR A 27 43.07 9.57 -21.12
N ILE A 28 43.22 8.61 -20.25
CA ILE A 28 42.35 7.46 -20.16
C ILE A 28 41.09 7.86 -19.42
N ARG A 29 39.96 7.89 -20.11
CA ARG A 29 38.64 8.06 -19.49
C ARG A 29 37.96 6.72 -19.37
N VAL A 30 37.90 6.18 -18.16
CA VAL A 30 37.04 5.04 -17.88
C VAL A 30 35.63 5.58 -17.67
N ILE A 31 34.75 5.30 -18.61
CA ILE A 31 33.33 5.58 -18.48
C ILE A 31 32.70 4.29 -17.99
N THR A 32 32.40 4.22 -16.72
CA THR A 32 31.52 3.17 -16.20
C THR A 32 30.08 3.61 -16.46
N ALA A 33 29.26 2.72 -17.01
CA ALA A 33 27.83 2.95 -16.99
C ALA A 33 27.41 3.14 -15.54
N ALA A 34 26.57 4.12 -15.27
CA ALA A 34 25.91 4.18 -13.98
C ALA A 34 25.14 2.85 -13.78
N PRO A 35 25.10 2.27 -12.56
CA PRO A 35 24.26 1.14 -12.32
C PRO A 35 22.84 1.46 -12.78
N SER A 36 22.21 0.52 -13.52
CA SER A 36 20.82 0.68 -13.93
C SER A 36 19.96 0.53 -12.69
N ASN A 37 19.06 1.49 -12.45
CA ASN A 37 18.04 1.37 -11.42
C ASN A 37 16.98 0.35 -11.84
N ASN A 38 16.65 -0.59 -10.97
CA ASN A 38 15.51 -1.48 -11.13
C ASN A 38 14.32 -0.89 -10.38
N ALA A 39 13.13 -1.01 -10.95
CA ALA A 39 11.91 -0.61 -10.23
C ALA A 39 11.62 -1.58 -9.08
N PRO A 40 10.98 -1.10 -8.00
CA PRO A 40 10.51 -1.96 -6.92
C PRO A 40 9.48 -2.97 -7.41
N VAL A 41 9.24 -4.00 -6.62
CA VAL A 41 8.14 -4.95 -6.79
C VAL A 41 7.23 -4.81 -5.60
N ALA A 42 6.08 -4.15 -5.80
CA ALA A 42 5.04 -4.00 -4.79
C ALA A 42 4.12 -5.23 -4.75
N ARG A 43 3.60 -5.56 -3.57
CA ARG A 43 2.71 -6.69 -3.35
C ARG A 43 1.46 -6.27 -2.62
N ASN A 44 0.37 -6.97 -2.94
CA ASN A 44 -0.93 -6.66 -2.37
C ASN A 44 -1.00 -7.00 -0.88
N ASP A 45 -1.68 -6.15 -0.14
CA ASP A 45 -1.90 -6.23 1.30
C ASP A 45 -3.35 -6.45 1.67
N VAL A 46 -3.54 -6.90 2.91
CA VAL A 46 -4.86 -7.11 3.48
C VAL A 46 -4.91 -6.72 4.95
N GLY A 47 -6.10 -6.31 5.39
CA GLY A 47 -6.42 -6.07 6.79
C GLY A 47 -7.87 -6.43 7.09
N VAL A 48 -8.18 -6.73 8.35
CA VAL A 48 -9.52 -7.13 8.80
C VAL A 48 -9.93 -6.27 9.99
N VAL A 49 -11.15 -5.78 9.95
CA VAL A 49 -11.69 -4.91 11.00
C VAL A 49 -13.19 -5.21 11.22
N TRP A 50 -13.69 -5.03 12.45
CA TRP A 50 -15.13 -4.94 12.67
C TRP A 50 -15.67 -3.62 12.11
N GLU A 51 -16.95 -3.61 11.71
CA GLU A 51 -17.67 -2.35 11.58
C GLU A 51 -17.56 -1.52 12.87
N ASN A 52 -17.69 -0.20 12.76
CA ASN A 52 -17.57 0.74 13.89
C ASN A 52 -16.24 0.66 14.67
N ALA A 53 -15.22 -0.03 14.12
CA ALA A 53 -13.91 -0.18 14.75
C ALA A 53 -12.79 0.42 13.90
N THR A 54 -11.59 0.43 14.49
CA THR A 54 -10.37 0.93 13.84
C THR A 54 -9.31 -0.16 13.80
N LEU A 55 -8.76 -0.42 12.61
CA LEU A 55 -7.52 -1.16 12.43
C LEU A 55 -6.36 -0.17 12.36
N THR A 56 -5.30 -0.39 13.14
CA THR A 56 -4.06 0.40 13.09
C THR A 56 -2.87 -0.49 12.90
N VAL A 57 -2.07 -0.22 11.88
CA VAL A 57 -0.85 -0.96 11.53
C VAL A 57 0.33 0.00 11.52
N ALA A 58 1.26 -0.21 12.44
CA ALA A 58 2.43 0.64 12.62
C ALA A 58 3.48 0.36 11.54
N ASN A 59 4.37 1.33 11.31
CA ASN A 59 5.55 1.13 10.48
C ASN A 59 6.43 0.00 11.06
N GLY A 60 6.88 -0.92 10.19
CA GLY A 60 7.63 -2.11 10.58
C GLY A 60 6.76 -3.20 11.21
N ALA A 61 5.43 -3.06 11.21
CA ALA A 61 4.54 -4.11 11.66
C ALA A 61 4.69 -5.35 10.77
N VAL A 62 4.79 -6.50 11.43
CA VAL A 62 4.86 -7.78 10.75
C VAL A 62 3.46 -8.39 10.62
N ARG A 63 3.29 -9.28 9.66
CA ARG A 63 2.07 -10.06 9.49
C ARG A 63 1.67 -10.74 10.80
N ASN A 64 0.42 -10.60 11.18
CA ASN A 64 -0.14 -11.20 12.41
C ASN A 64 -1.27 -12.22 12.15
N LEU A 65 -1.21 -12.92 11.04
CA LEU A 65 -2.22 -13.93 10.68
C LEU A 65 -2.08 -15.21 11.47
N ALA A 66 -3.21 -15.69 12.00
CA ALA A 66 -3.34 -17.01 12.60
C ALA A 66 -3.79 -18.11 11.59
N GLY A 67 -4.32 -17.71 10.44
CA GLY A 67 -4.87 -18.63 9.44
C GLY A 67 -5.29 -17.93 8.15
N SER A 68 -6.57 -17.87 7.90
CA SER A 68 -7.20 -17.01 6.87
C SER A 68 -7.50 -15.64 7.48
N TYR A 69 -7.66 -14.61 6.60
CA TYR A 69 -8.06 -13.26 7.03
C TYR A 69 -9.56 -13.24 7.39
N ASP A 70 -9.92 -13.68 8.59
CA ASP A 70 -11.29 -13.82 9.06
C ASP A 70 -11.51 -13.29 10.47
N SER A 71 -10.46 -12.77 11.11
CA SER A 71 -10.52 -12.25 12.48
C SER A 71 -10.12 -10.79 12.53
N PRO A 72 -10.83 -9.95 13.30
CA PRO A 72 -10.55 -8.52 13.36
C PRO A 72 -9.17 -8.25 13.96
N GLY A 73 -8.49 -7.25 13.40
CA GLY A 73 -7.11 -6.91 13.75
C GLY A 73 -6.05 -7.71 13.00
N GLU A 74 -6.41 -8.71 12.20
CA GLU A 74 -5.47 -9.38 11.31
C GLU A 74 -5.05 -8.48 10.16
N HIS A 75 -3.77 -8.55 9.78
CA HIS A 75 -3.19 -7.78 8.68
C HIS A 75 -1.94 -8.44 8.11
N SER A 76 -1.60 -8.11 6.87
CA SER A 76 -0.37 -8.59 6.18
C SER A 76 0.94 -7.97 6.70
N GLY A 77 0.86 -6.92 7.49
CA GLY A 77 1.95 -6.06 7.92
C GLY A 77 1.67 -4.62 7.51
N ASP A 78 2.64 -3.72 7.64
CA ASP A 78 2.57 -2.44 6.94
C ASP A 78 2.73 -2.68 5.42
N VAL A 79 2.35 -1.70 4.59
CA VAL A 79 2.30 -1.92 3.14
C VAL A 79 3.67 -1.93 2.44
N LEU A 80 4.78 -1.70 3.14
CA LEU A 80 6.13 -1.70 2.56
C LEU A 80 7.01 -2.82 3.07
N THR A 81 6.92 -3.12 4.37
CA THR A 81 7.88 -3.98 5.07
C THR A 81 7.19 -5.16 5.71
N THR A 82 6.93 -6.18 4.94
CA THR A 82 6.53 -7.44 5.53
C THR A 82 7.76 -8.30 5.77
N ASN A 83 8.05 -8.59 7.01
CA ASN A 83 9.20 -9.41 7.40
C ASN A 83 9.04 -10.89 7.06
N SER A 84 8.00 -11.30 6.35
CA SER A 84 7.84 -12.71 6.00
C SER A 84 6.88 -12.94 4.83
N GLY A 85 7.39 -13.58 3.80
CA GLY A 85 6.61 -14.27 2.79
C GLY A 85 6.16 -13.44 1.61
N SER A 86 4.94 -13.70 1.12
CA SER A 86 4.45 -13.29 -0.19
C SER A 86 3.99 -11.83 -0.30
N HIS A 87 3.96 -11.09 0.80
CA HIS A 87 3.48 -9.70 0.84
C HIS A 87 4.60 -8.65 1.01
N ALA A 88 5.88 -9.08 1.10
CA ALA A 88 6.99 -8.14 1.22
C ALA A 88 7.25 -7.43 -0.10
N ASP A 89 7.27 -6.11 -0.08
CA ASP A 89 7.79 -5.30 -1.17
C ASP A 89 9.31 -5.46 -1.24
N THR A 90 9.85 -5.49 -2.44
CA THR A 90 11.27 -5.73 -2.66
C THR A 90 11.81 -4.79 -3.72
N ASP A 91 13.08 -4.47 -3.59
CA ASP A 91 13.86 -3.77 -4.60
C ASP A 91 15.15 -4.53 -4.87
N ALA A 92 15.50 -4.71 -6.17
CA ALA A 92 16.67 -5.48 -6.57
C ALA A 92 17.99 -4.77 -6.26
N ASP A 93 17.97 -3.45 -6.17
CA ASP A 93 19.12 -2.61 -5.83
C ASP A 93 19.19 -2.34 -4.33
N SER A 94 18.20 -2.82 -3.57
CA SER A 94 18.03 -2.60 -2.13
C SER A 94 17.82 -1.13 -1.76
N ASP A 95 17.12 -0.40 -2.61
CA ASP A 95 16.75 0.98 -2.38
C ASP A 95 15.69 1.09 -1.27
N THR A 96 15.64 2.25 -0.63
CA THR A 96 14.62 2.51 0.40
C THR A 96 13.28 2.80 -0.25
N LEU A 97 12.29 1.95 0.04
CA LEU A 97 10.95 2.08 -0.51
C LEU A 97 10.11 3.08 0.31
N VAL A 98 9.27 3.84 -0.39
CA VAL A 98 8.29 4.74 0.20
C VAL A 98 6.97 4.67 -0.58
N VAL A 99 5.85 4.88 0.10
CA VAL A 99 4.57 5.11 -0.58
C VAL A 99 4.57 6.53 -1.12
N SER A 100 4.28 6.69 -2.40
CA SER A 100 4.28 7.99 -3.10
C SER A 100 2.88 8.47 -3.50
N ALA A 101 1.89 7.58 -3.58
CA ALA A 101 0.49 7.93 -3.88
C ALA A 101 -0.47 6.90 -3.31
N VAL A 102 -1.75 7.31 -3.13
CA VAL A 102 -2.87 6.44 -2.73
C VAL A 102 -4.15 6.85 -3.46
N ARG A 103 -4.99 5.87 -3.81
CA ARG A 103 -6.27 6.06 -4.51
C ARG A 103 -7.32 5.08 -4.03
N VAL A 104 -8.59 5.44 -4.14
CA VAL A 104 -9.71 4.50 -3.92
C VAL A 104 -9.86 3.59 -5.13
N GLY A 105 -10.06 2.29 -4.90
CA GLY A 105 -10.43 1.31 -5.91
C GLY A 105 -9.35 0.27 -6.18
N SER A 106 -9.77 -0.80 -6.88
CA SER A 106 -8.95 -1.98 -7.17
C SER A 106 -8.13 -1.86 -8.46
N SER A 107 -8.44 -0.87 -9.32
CA SER A 107 -7.70 -0.67 -10.57
C SER A 107 -6.46 0.16 -10.30
N GLU A 108 -5.30 -0.46 -10.41
CA GLU A 108 -4.00 0.16 -10.19
C GLU A 108 -3.83 1.48 -10.95
N GLY A 109 -3.37 2.52 -10.26
CA GLY A 109 -3.16 3.85 -10.81
C GLY A 109 -4.44 4.63 -11.15
N SER A 110 -5.62 4.06 -10.92
CA SER A 110 -6.93 4.67 -11.20
C SER A 110 -7.72 4.95 -9.93
N GLY A 111 -8.82 5.65 -10.06
CA GLY A 111 -9.72 6.01 -8.95
C GLY A 111 -9.43 7.36 -8.33
N THR A 112 -10.24 7.73 -7.34
CA THR A 112 -10.11 9.02 -6.63
C THR A 112 -8.81 9.08 -5.85
N ALA A 113 -7.98 10.08 -6.17
CA ALA A 113 -6.70 10.28 -5.49
C ALA A 113 -6.90 10.82 -4.08
N GLY A 114 -6.11 10.29 -3.13
CA GLY A 114 -5.97 10.76 -1.77
C GLY A 114 -4.65 11.50 -1.55
N THR A 115 -4.51 12.03 -0.34
CA THR A 115 -3.26 12.63 0.15
C THR A 115 -2.73 11.74 1.27
N LEU A 116 -1.44 11.36 1.21
CA LEU A 116 -0.80 10.56 2.25
C LEU A 116 -0.90 11.26 3.62
N GLY A 117 -1.15 10.49 4.65
CA GLY A 117 -1.37 10.99 6.01
C GLY A 117 -2.72 11.67 6.24
N GLN A 118 -3.62 11.69 5.25
CA GLN A 118 -4.99 12.19 5.37
C GLN A 118 -5.99 11.06 5.12
N ALA A 119 -7.17 11.18 5.74
CA ALA A 119 -8.23 10.20 5.55
C ALA A 119 -8.76 10.21 4.11
N LEU A 120 -8.76 9.05 3.47
CA LEU A 120 -9.32 8.81 2.15
C LEU A 120 -10.56 7.93 2.29
N THR A 121 -11.72 8.46 1.92
CA THR A 121 -13.01 7.78 2.11
C THR A 121 -13.23 6.71 1.03
N GLY A 122 -13.46 5.48 1.49
CA GLY A 122 -13.95 4.34 0.73
C GLY A 122 -15.47 4.20 0.82
N THR A 123 -15.98 3.01 0.61
CA THR A 123 -17.41 2.71 0.72
C THR A 123 -17.83 2.47 2.17
N TYR A 124 -17.04 1.72 2.91
CA TYR A 124 -17.34 1.26 4.27
C TYR A 124 -16.56 2.00 5.34
N GLY A 125 -15.51 2.73 4.96
CA GLY A 125 -14.66 3.41 5.94
C GLY A 125 -13.68 4.40 5.32
N GLN A 126 -12.68 4.77 6.12
CA GLN A 126 -11.65 5.73 5.74
C GLN A 126 -10.26 5.15 5.99
N LEU A 127 -9.43 5.14 4.94
CA LEU A 127 -8.02 4.76 5.03
C LEU A 127 -7.15 6.01 5.23
N THR A 128 -6.25 5.98 6.21
CA THR A 128 -5.13 6.91 6.31
C THR A 128 -3.85 6.12 6.07
N LEU A 129 -3.19 6.34 4.94
CA LEU A 129 -1.93 5.68 4.57
C LEU A 129 -0.78 6.69 4.60
N ASN A 130 0.31 6.34 5.25
CA ASN A 130 1.50 7.17 5.39
C ASN A 130 2.60 6.77 4.41
N ALA A 131 3.50 7.71 4.11
CA ALA A 131 4.64 7.47 3.21
C ALA A 131 5.59 6.36 3.68
N ASN A 132 5.63 6.06 4.98
CA ASN A 132 6.44 4.99 5.56
C ASN A 132 5.73 3.62 5.60
N GLY A 133 4.59 3.47 4.94
CA GLY A 133 3.83 2.22 4.86
C GLY A 133 2.86 1.96 6.00
N SER A 134 2.94 2.67 7.11
CA SER A 134 1.98 2.53 8.20
C SER A 134 0.60 3.03 7.78
N TYR A 135 -0.46 2.42 8.31
CA TYR A 135 -1.81 2.84 7.99
C TYR A 135 -2.79 2.66 9.15
N SER A 136 -3.90 3.36 9.06
CA SER A 136 -5.09 3.09 9.85
C SER A 136 -6.34 3.09 8.97
N TYR A 137 -7.28 2.25 9.31
CA TYR A 137 -8.58 2.21 8.65
C TYR A 137 -9.68 2.25 9.72
N VAL A 138 -10.63 3.15 9.54
CA VAL A 138 -11.80 3.32 10.43
C VAL A 138 -13.04 2.94 9.65
N ALA A 139 -13.74 1.89 10.06
CA ALA A 139 -14.99 1.42 9.44
C ALA A 139 -16.17 2.23 10.00
N ASN A 140 -16.40 3.44 9.51
CA ASN A 140 -17.29 4.43 10.08
C ASN A 140 -18.30 5.04 9.09
N GLN A 141 -18.54 4.38 7.96
CA GLN A 141 -19.55 4.82 7.01
C GLN A 141 -20.88 4.09 7.26
N ASP A 142 -21.99 4.71 6.93
CA ASP A 142 -23.34 4.13 7.06
C ASP A 142 -23.46 2.75 6.41
N ALA A 143 -22.70 2.51 5.33
CA ALA A 143 -22.66 1.22 4.66
C ALA A 143 -21.97 0.12 5.50
N ALA A 144 -21.04 0.47 6.38
CA ALA A 144 -20.45 -0.47 7.32
C ALA A 144 -21.42 -0.78 8.46
N ASP A 145 -22.07 0.25 9.00
CA ASP A 145 -23.07 0.15 10.09
C ASP A 145 -24.32 -0.65 9.67
N ALA A 146 -24.53 -0.87 8.39
CA ALA A 146 -25.64 -1.66 7.85
C ALA A 146 -25.30 -3.14 7.64
N LEU A 147 -24.15 -3.61 8.07
CA LEU A 147 -23.74 -5.02 7.98
C LEU A 147 -24.23 -5.80 9.20
N ASP A 148 -25.04 -6.80 8.99
CA ASP A 148 -25.50 -7.70 10.06
C ASP A 148 -24.39 -8.67 10.53
N ALA A 149 -24.55 -9.25 11.71
CA ALA A 149 -23.64 -10.27 12.24
C ALA A 149 -23.50 -11.47 11.27
N GLY A 150 -22.28 -11.70 10.81
CA GLY A 150 -21.95 -12.73 9.81
C GLY A 150 -21.84 -12.20 8.39
N ASP A 151 -22.22 -10.96 8.13
CA ASP A 151 -21.95 -10.29 6.87
C ASP A 151 -20.49 -9.88 6.76
N THR A 152 -20.00 -9.79 5.54
CA THR A 152 -18.66 -9.30 5.24
C THR A 152 -18.69 -8.38 4.02
N ALA A 153 -17.91 -7.32 4.07
CA ALA A 153 -17.73 -6.39 2.96
C ALA A 153 -16.25 -6.08 2.76
N THR A 154 -15.90 -5.38 1.67
CA THR A 154 -14.51 -5.01 1.41
C THR A 154 -14.41 -3.61 0.85
N ASP A 155 -13.44 -2.84 1.35
CA ASP A 155 -12.90 -1.66 0.70
C ASP A 155 -11.54 -2.00 0.08
N VAL A 156 -11.29 -1.46 -1.10
CA VAL A 156 -10.01 -1.65 -1.79
C VAL A 156 -9.44 -0.28 -2.15
N PHE A 157 -8.15 -0.11 -1.86
CA PHE A 157 -7.37 1.06 -2.24
C PHE A 157 -6.13 0.58 -3.00
N ASN A 158 -5.65 1.37 -3.95
CA ASN A 158 -4.36 1.12 -4.57
C ASN A 158 -3.36 2.20 -4.17
N TYR A 159 -2.10 1.82 -4.10
CA TYR A 159 -1.03 2.72 -3.70
C TYR A 159 0.20 2.51 -4.59
N THR A 160 1.01 3.55 -4.74
CA THR A 160 2.23 3.52 -5.52
C THR A 160 3.44 3.48 -4.59
N VAL A 161 4.31 2.53 -4.79
CA VAL A 161 5.62 2.41 -4.15
C VAL A 161 6.67 3.04 -5.04
N SER A 162 7.61 3.76 -4.47
CA SER A 162 8.75 4.37 -5.16
C SER A 162 10.05 4.03 -4.45
N ASP A 163 11.10 3.79 -5.24
CA ASP A 163 12.49 3.60 -4.80
C ASP A 163 13.27 4.90 -4.59
N GLY A 164 12.68 6.06 -4.96
CA GLY A 164 13.35 7.36 -4.89
C GLY A 164 14.34 7.64 -6.03
N ASN A 165 14.62 6.66 -6.89
CA ASN A 165 15.56 6.71 -8.00
C ASN A 165 14.88 6.71 -9.38
N GLY A 166 13.53 6.81 -9.39
CA GLY A 166 12.71 6.91 -10.60
C GLY A 166 11.94 5.63 -10.93
N GLY A 167 12.17 4.53 -10.23
CA GLY A 167 11.38 3.31 -10.31
C GLY A 167 10.12 3.42 -9.45
N THR A 168 9.03 2.85 -9.94
CA THR A 168 7.75 2.75 -9.20
C THR A 168 7.03 1.47 -9.55
N ASP A 169 6.22 0.97 -8.60
CA ASP A 169 5.27 -0.11 -8.81
C ASP A 169 3.99 0.17 -8.03
N ILE A 170 2.90 -0.52 -8.36
CA ILE A 170 1.58 -0.29 -7.76
C ILE A 170 1.05 -1.59 -7.19
N ALA A 171 0.49 -1.51 -5.98
CA ALA A 171 -0.21 -2.61 -5.35
C ALA A 171 -1.53 -2.15 -4.75
N THR A 172 -2.31 -3.09 -4.24
CA THR A 172 -3.58 -2.83 -3.56
C THR A 172 -3.51 -3.21 -2.08
N ILE A 173 -4.25 -2.47 -1.28
CA ILE A 173 -4.63 -2.89 0.07
C ILE A 173 -6.12 -3.16 0.10
N THR A 174 -6.51 -4.37 0.52
CA THR A 174 -7.89 -4.79 0.69
C THR A 174 -8.21 -4.85 2.18
N ILE A 175 -9.19 -4.08 2.61
CA ILE A 175 -9.70 -4.12 3.98
C ILE A 175 -11.01 -4.88 3.98
N GLN A 176 -11.07 -5.98 4.72
CA GLN A 176 -12.29 -6.72 4.98
C GLN A 176 -12.96 -6.16 6.22
N ILE A 177 -14.23 -5.83 6.10
CA ILE A 177 -15.09 -5.35 7.16
C ILE A 177 -16.02 -6.50 7.56
N LEU A 178 -16.09 -6.80 8.85
CA LEU A 178 -16.96 -7.81 9.44
C LEU A 178 -18.14 -7.12 10.11
N GLY A 179 -19.35 -7.53 9.77
CA GLY A 179 -20.57 -7.06 10.41
C GLY A 179 -20.75 -7.61 11.84
N ALA A 180 -21.28 -6.80 12.72
CA ALA A 180 -21.64 -7.13 14.09
C ALA A 180 -23.17 -7.04 14.27
N ASN A 181 -23.67 -7.46 15.43
CA ASN A 181 -25.09 -7.29 15.70
C ASN A 181 -25.35 -5.89 16.26
N ASP A 182 -26.19 -5.13 15.58
CA ASP A 182 -26.61 -3.82 16.03
C ASP A 182 -27.68 -3.89 17.10
N ASN A 183 -27.62 -2.93 18.02
CA ASN A 183 -28.69 -2.77 19.00
C ASN A 183 -29.89 -2.07 18.34
N PRO A 184 -31.13 -2.52 18.62
CA PRO A 184 -32.31 -1.85 18.10
C PRO A 184 -32.40 -0.40 18.63
N VAL A 185 -32.67 0.53 17.73
CA VAL A 185 -32.91 1.92 18.05
C VAL A 185 -34.43 2.14 18.14
N ALA A 186 -34.94 2.38 19.34
CA ALA A 186 -36.33 2.77 19.52
C ALA A 186 -36.54 4.25 19.16
N VAL A 187 -37.49 4.51 18.29
CA VAL A 187 -37.94 5.86 17.96
C VAL A 187 -39.18 6.19 18.79
N ASN A 188 -39.19 7.35 19.42
CA ASN A 188 -40.35 7.77 20.16
C ASN A 188 -41.53 8.04 19.22
N ASP A 189 -42.62 7.37 19.45
CA ASP A 189 -43.90 7.67 18.80
C ASP A 189 -44.60 8.83 19.50
N THR A 190 -45.17 9.71 18.71
CA THR A 190 -46.00 10.79 19.20
C THR A 190 -47.32 10.77 18.47
N ASP A 191 -48.40 10.75 19.22
CA ASP A 191 -49.73 10.87 18.70
C ASP A 191 -50.47 12.05 19.37
N ALA A 192 -51.39 12.64 18.64
CA ALA A 192 -52.21 13.76 19.16
C ALA A 192 -53.66 13.50 18.84
N VAL A 193 -54.49 13.63 19.83
CA VAL A 193 -55.97 13.49 19.70
C VAL A 193 -56.62 14.84 20.06
N ASN A 194 -57.60 15.25 19.26
CA ASN A 194 -58.46 16.32 19.63
C ASN A 194 -59.47 15.91 20.67
N GLU A 195 -60.01 16.85 21.44
CA GLU A 195 -61.14 16.60 22.34
C GLU A 195 -62.26 15.85 21.60
N ASP A 196 -62.81 14.84 22.19
CA ASP A 196 -63.88 13.96 21.66
C ASP A 196 -63.49 13.08 20.46
N ALA A 197 -62.20 12.92 20.14
CA ALA A 197 -61.69 11.97 19.15
C ALA A 197 -61.09 10.74 19.83
N THR A 198 -60.94 9.65 19.07
CA THR A 198 -60.28 8.41 19.50
C THR A 198 -59.10 8.09 18.62
N ILE A 199 -57.95 7.79 19.22
CA ILE A 199 -56.82 7.22 18.52
C ILE A 199 -57.12 5.74 18.27
N THR A 200 -57.05 5.31 16.99
CA THR A 200 -57.15 3.90 16.63
C THR A 200 -55.81 3.45 16.02
N GLU A 201 -55.23 2.42 16.62
CA GLU A 201 -54.06 1.74 16.09
C GLU A 201 -54.40 0.80 14.91
#